data_56a0d08f41c24305e6bb11887ca586b4
#
_entry.id   56a0d08f41c24305e6bb11887ca586b4
#
_cell.length_a   1.000
_cell.length_b   1.000
_cell.length_c   1.000
_cell.angle_alpha   90.00
_cell.angle_beta   90.00
_cell.angle_gamma   90.00
#
_symmetry.space_group_name_H-M   'P 1'
#
loop_
_entity.id
_entity.type
_entity.pdbx_description
1 polymer ?
#
loop_
_entity_poly.entity_id
_entity_poly.type
_entity_poly.pdbx_seq_one_letter_code
_entity_poly.pdbx_strand_id
1 'polypeptide(L)'
;MSAPLFKLIAVQRLLDEMRDLLEGDALSAYLRFNANDRIDRLGATTEHRNGKSGAGTDLQQLIHENPRFATIYADPPWQYANAASRGAAENHYETMTIDAIADLPIAQLAADEAHLHLWTTNAFLFEAERVIKAWGFTYKSCLVWIKPQIGNGNYWRVSHEFLLLGVRGNLTFPDRTQQSWLFADRGRHSAKPSVFRKLIEKVSPGPRLELFARSQAEGWTTWGDQIQPDLFDDLPDESAV
;
A
#
# COMPACT_ATOMS: atom_id res chain seq x y z
N MET A 1 25.54 -6.06 -18.19
CA MET A 1 24.27 -5.93 -17.44
C MET A 1 24.60 -6.02 -15.96
N SER A 2 24.23 -5.05 -15.15
CA SER A 2 24.63 -4.98 -13.75
C SER A 2 23.86 -6.00 -12.90
N ALA A 3 24.51 -6.56 -11.88
CA ALA A 3 23.96 -7.56 -10.95
C ALA A 3 22.57 -7.20 -10.32
N PRO A 4 22.18 -5.92 -10.12
CA PRO A 4 20.86 -5.56 -9.63
C PRO A 4 19.71 -5.91 -10.58
N LEU A 5 19.92 -5.79 -11.89
CA LEU A 5 18.88 -6.05 -12.90
C LEU A 5 18.48 -7.54 -12.96
N PHE A 6 19.46 -8.44 -12.81
CA PHE A 6 19.21 -9.87 -12.79
C PHE A 6 18.36 -10.31 -11.58
N LYS A 7 18.56 -9.69 -10.42
CA LYS A 7 17.78 -9.97 -9.20
C LYS A 7 16.34 -9.51 -9.35
N LEU A 8 16.10 -8.42 -10.04
CA LEU A 8 14.76 -7.87 -10.26
C LEU A 8 13.93 -8.73 -11.21
N ILE A 9 14.55 -9.18 -12.31
CA ILE A 9 13.91 -10.10 -13.27
C ILE A 9 13.55 -11.42 -12.57
N ALA A 10 14.41 -11.90 -11.67
CA ALA A 10 14.14 -13.10 -10.88
C ALA A 10 12.97 -12.93 -9.92
N VAL A 11 12.82 -11.75 -9.30
CA VAL A 11 11.68 -11.45 -8.41
C VAL A 11 10.37 -11.38 -9.20
N GLN A 12 10.35 -10.70 -10.33
CA GLN A 12 9.14 -10.62 -11.17
C GLN A 12 8.72 -12.01 -11.69
N ARG A 13 9.67 -12.81 -12.14
CA ARG A 13 9.40 -14.17 -12.60
C ARG A 13 8.91 -15.09 -11.50
N LEU A 14 9.48 -14.96 -10.29
CA LEU A 14 9.04 -15.69 -9.11
C LEU A 14 7.61 -15.30 -8.70
N LEU A 15 7.27 -14.01 -8.78
CA LEU A 15 5.93 -13.51 -8.51
C LEU A 15 4.90 -14.05 -9.54
N ASP A 16 5.27 -14.13 -10.80
CA ASP A 16 4.42 -14.67 -11.86
C ASP A 16 4.24 -16.20 -11.69
N GLU A 17 5.31 -16.95 -11.43
CA GLU A 17 5.28 -18.39 -11.15
C GLU A 17 4.49 -18.71 -9.87
N MET A 18 4.62 -17.87 -8.83
CA MET A 18 3.84 -18.03 -7.58
C MET A 18 2.35 -17.75 -7.79
N ARG A 19 1.99 -16.76 -8.62
CA ARG A 19 0.60 -16.51 -8.98
C ARG A 19 -0.02 -17.74 -9.69
N ASP A 20 0.68 -18.32 -10.65
CA ASP A 20 0.21 -19.49 -11.41
C ASP A 20 0.04 -20.72 -10.50
N LEU A 21 0.90 -20.87 -9.48
CA LEU A 21 0.80 -21.94 -8.47
C LEU A 21 -0.38 -21.72 -7.50
N LEU A 22 -0.79 -20.47 -7.30
CA LEU A 22 -1.83 -20.09 -6.33
C LEU A 22 -3.24 -20.11 -6.92
N GLU A 23 -3.41 -20.21 -8.23
CA GLU A 23 -4.71 -20.39 -8.89
C GLU A 23 -5.27 -21.83 -8.76
N GLY A 24 -4.52 -22.76 -8.17
CA GLY A 24 -4.93 -24.14 -7.90
C GLY A 24 -5.45 -24.39 -6.49
N ASP A 25 -6.10 -25.56 -6.30
CA ASP A 25 -6.75 -26.03 -5.05
C ASP A 25 -5.88 -25.99 -3.76
N ALA A 26 -4.55 -25.92 -3.90
CA ALA A 26 -3.62 -25.90 -2.77
C ALA A 26 -3.71 -24.62 -1.93
N LEU A 27 -3.99 -23.46 -2.53
CA LEU A 27 -4.17 -22.20 -1.78
C LEU A 27 -5.47 -22.22 -0.99
N SER A 28 -6.54 -22.72 -1.58
CA SER A 28 -7.83 -22.87 -0.89
C SER A 28 -7.72 -23.79 0.32
N ALA A 29 -6.91 -24.86 0.24
CA ALA A 29 -6.62 -25.76 1.35
C ALA A 29 -5.79 -25.10 2.45
N TYR A 30 -4.75 -24.34 2.07
CA TYR A 30 -3.90 -23.60 3.01
C TYR A 30 -4.66 -22.49 3.75
N LEU A 31 -5.51 -21.75 3.05
CA LEU A 31 -6.32 -20.69 3.64
C LEU A 31 -7.41 -21.25 4.57
N ARG A 32 -8.03 -22.41 4.23
CA ARG A 32 -8.98 -23.08 5.12
C ARG A 32 -8.32 -23.61 6.40
N PHE A 33 -7.11 -24.14 6.31
CA PHE A 33 -6.36 -24.62 7.47
C PHE A 33 -6.03 -23.50 8.45
N ASN A 34 -5.62 -22.32 7.94
CA ASN A 34 -5.31 -21.15 8.78
C ASN A 34 -6.56 -20.41 9.28
N ALA A 35 -7.69 -20.48 8.59
CA ALA A 35 -8.94 -19.85 9.02
C ALA A 35 -9.55 -20.57 10.24
N ASN A 36 -9.52 -21.89 10.26
CA ASN A 36 -10.07 -22.66 11.38
C ASN A 36 -9.30 -22.48 12.70
N ASP A 37 -7.98 -22.30 12.63
CA ASP A 37 -7.15 -22.05 13.83
C ASP A 37 -7.34 -20.64 14.41
N ARG A 38 -7.96 -19.70 13.64
CA ARG A 38 -8.26 -18.33 14.05
C ARG A 38 -9.64 -18.14 14.65
N ILE A 39 -10.62 -18.93 14.26
CA ILE A 39 -12.01 -18.79 14.74
C ILE A 39 -12.12 -19.10 16.23
N ASP A 40 -11.31 -20.04 16.75
CA ASP A 40 -11.32 -20.41 18.18
C ASP A 40 -10.69 -19.36 19.11
N ARG A 41 -10.00 -18.34 18.57
CA ARG A 41 -9.35 -17.26 19.36
C ARG A 41 -10.10 -15.92 19.37
N LEU A 42 -11.18 -15.78 18.61
CA LEU A 42 -11.90 -14.49 18.45
C LEU A 42 -13.20 -14.39 19.28
N GLY A 43 -13.36 -15.21 20.30
CA GLY A 43 -14.44 -15.10 21.30
C GLY A 43 -14.25 -13.98 22.30
N ALA A 44 -13.82 -12.78 21.93
CA ALA A 44 -13.76 -11.62 22.80
C ALA A 44 -14.24 -10.35 22.08
N THR A 45 -15.36 -9.88 22.54
CA THR A 45 -16.05 -8.59 22.38
C THR A 45 -15.25 -7.45 21.73
N THR A 46 -15.69 -7.02 20.57
CA THR A 46 -15.32 -5.75 19.94
C THR A 46 -16.32 -4.67 20.36
N GLU A 47 -15.97 -3.86 21.34
CA GLU A 47 -16.59 -2.55 21.49
C GLU A 47 -15.92 -1.57 20.53
N HIS A 48 -16.68 -1.07 19.57
CA HIS A 48 -16.27 0.04 18.71
C HIS A 48 -16.04 1.30 19.56
N ARG A 49 -14.78 1.64 19.80
CA ARG A 49 -14.41 3.00 20.19
C ARG A 49 -14.25 3.84 18.94
N ASN A 50 -15.20 4.79 18.77
CA ASN A 50 -15.05 5.89 17.83
C ASN A 50 -13.79 6.70 18.17
N GLY A 51 -12.70 6.52 17.42
CA GLY A 51 -11.53 7.38 17.46
C GLY A 51 -11.89 8.75 16.90
N LYS A 52 -11.51 9.81 17.60
CA LYS A 52 -11.67 11.20 17.16
C LYS A 52 -10.94 11.41 15.85
N SER A 53 -11.67 11.80 14.79
CA SER A 53 -11.11 12.22 13.52
C SER A 53 -10.23 13.46 13.70
N GLY A 54 -8.95 13.34 13.34
CA GLY A 54 -8.13 14.49 12.98
C GLY A 54 -8.72 15.16 11.71
N ALA A 55 -8.28 16.36 11.38
CA ALA A 55 -8.84 17.24 10.34
C ALA A 55 -8.79 16.70 8.88
N GLY A 56 -8.89 15.39 8.69
CA GLY A 56 -9.04 14.73 7.38
C GLY A 56 -10.53 14.57 7.04
N THR A 57 -10.83 14.55 5.76
CA THR A 57 -12.18 14.27 5.27
C THR A 57 -12.62 12.89 5.76
N ASP A 58 -13.79 12.78 6.37
CA ASP A 58 -14.35 11.50 6.80
C ASP A 58 -14.64 10.62 5.56
N LEU A 59 -14.26 9.33 5.60
CA LEU A 59 -14.49 8.38 4.50
C LEU A 59 -15.99 8.25 4.18
N GLN A 60 -16.86 8.29 5.19
CA GLN A 60 -18.31 8.28 5.01
C GLN A 60 -18.82 9.53 4.32
N GLN A 61 -18.24 10.68 4.61
CA GLN A 61 -18.54 11.93 3.93
C GLN A 61 -18.13 11.86 2.46
N LEU A 62 -16.93 11.36 2.15
CA LEU A 62 -16.49 11.14 0.76
C LEU A 62 -17.46 10.22 0.00
N ILE A 63 -17.92 9.14 0.62
CA ILE A 63 -18.88 8.23 0.00
C ILE A 63 -20.22 8.95 -0.25
N HIS A 64 -20.68 9.75 0.70
CA HIS A 64 -21.93 10.51 0.56
C HIS A 64 -21.85 11.57 -0.55
N GLU A 65 -20.73 12.27 -0.65
CA GLU A 65 -20.45 13.23 -1.72
C GLU A 65 -20.28 12.56 -3.10
N ASN A 66 -20.07 11.24 -3.09
CA ASN A 66 -19.95 10.38 -4.27
C ASN A 66 -18.90 10.82 -5.31
N PRO A 67 -17.73 11.33 -4.93
CA PRO A 67 -16.65 11.55 -5.89
C PRO A 67 -16.17 10.20 -6.42
N ARG A 68 -15.74 10.18 -7.70
CA ARG A 68 -15.18 8.99 -8.32
C ARG A 68 -13.72 9.26 -8.67
N PHE A 69 -12.83 8.51 -8.04
CA PHE A 69 -11.39 8.69 -8.21
C PHE A 69 -10.84 7.73 -9.26
N ALA A 70 -10.16 8.28 -10.26
CA ALA A 70 -9.48 7.47 -11.28
C ALA A 70 -8.11 6.97 -10.81
N THR A 71 -7.58 7.51 -9.71
CA THR A 71 -6.36 7.03 -9.07
C THR A 71 -6.55 6.96 -7.57
N ILE A 72 -6.24 5.80 -6.99
CA ILE A 72 -6.20 5.59 -5.54
C ILE A 72 -4.77 5.19 -5.17
N TYR A 73 -4.19 5.87 -4.20
CA TYR A 73 -2.87 5.60 -3.64
C TYR A 73 -3.01 5.30 -2.16
N ALA A 74 -2.44 4.20 -1.68
CA ALA A 74 -2.63 3.73 -0.31
C ALA A 74 -1.36 3.16 0.31
N ASP A 75 -1.07 3.57 1.56
CA ASP A 75 -0.01 3.01 2.41
C ASP A 75 -0.63 2.51 3.73
N PRO A 76 -1.31 1.35 3.72
CA PRO A 76 -2.03 0.87 4.89
C PRO A 76 -1.09 0.58 6.07
N PRO A 77 -1.53 0.85 7.31
CA PRO A 77 -0.77 0.53 8.52
C PRO A 77 -0.91 -0.97 8.86
N TRP A 78 -0.23 -1.82 8.09
CA TRP A 78 -0.28 -3.27 8.22
C TRP A 78 0.08 -3.74 9.64
N GLN A 79 -0.78 -4.58 10.23
CA GLN A 79 -0.53 -5.15 11.55
C GLN A 79 0.35 -6.40 11.47
N TYR A 80 1.57 -6.32 11.98
CA TYR A 80 2.47 -7.46 12.09
C TYR A 80 2.06 -8.40 13.23
N ALA A 81 1.95 -9.70 12.93
CA ALA A 81 1.57 -10.71 13.91
C ALA A 81 2.68 -11.04 14.94
N ASN A 82 3.93 -10.60 14.71
CA ASN A 82 5.09 -11.01 15.50
C ASN A 82 5.34 -10.10 16.71
N ALA A 83 5.31 -10.73 17.90
CA ALA A 83 5.69 -10.11 19.18
C ALA A 83 7.17 -9.66 19.25
N ALA A 84 8.05 -10.19 18.39
CA ALA A 84 9.46 -9.85 18.35
C ALA A 84 9.78 -8.49 17.71
N SER A 85 8.87 -7.94 16.91
CA SER A 85 8.99 -6.59 16.37
C SER A 85 8.42 -5.50 17.27
N ARG A 86 7.92 -5.86 18.45
CA ARG A 86 7.31 -4.92 19.42
C ARG A 86 8.25 -3.84 19.93
N GLY A 87 9.54 -4.00 19.82
CA GLY A 87 10.51 -3.02 20.31
C GLY A 87 10.77 -1.83 19.38
N ALA A 88 10.32 -1.84 18.12
CA ALA A 88 10.63 -0.78 17.15
C ALA A 88 9.39 -0.06 16.59
N ALA A 89 8.20 -0.65 16.71
CA ALA A 89 6.95 -0.08 16.16
C ALA A 89 5.96 0.35 17.26
N GLU A 90 6.27 0.14 18.51
CA GLU A 90 5.31 0.26 19.63
C GLU A 90 4.82 1.67 19.95
N ASN A 91 5.31 2.71 19.27
CA ASN A 91 5.09 4.03 19.86
C ASN A 91 4.33 5.06 19.04
N HIS A 92 3.89 4.81 17.79
CA HIS A 92 3.35 5.95 17.06
C HIS A 92 2.12 5.76 16.17
N TYR A 93 1.68 4.51 15.83
CA TYR A 93 0.57 4.38 14.88
C TYR A 93 -0.34 3.19 15.23
N GLU A 94 -1.65 3.41 15.24
CA GLU A 94 -2.62 2.32 15.30
C GLU A 94 -2.51 1.48 14.01
N THR A 95 -2.20 0.20 14.16
CA THR A 95 -2.13 -0.74 13.04
C THR A 95 -3.50 -1.34 12.77
N MET A 96 -3.78 -1.68 11.51
CA MET A 96 -5.04 -2.31 11.10
C MET A 96 -4.82 -3.76 10.69
N THR A 97 -5.77 -4.63 11.03
CA THR A 97 -5.79 -5.99 10.51
C THR A 97 -6.05 -6.00 9.00
N ILE A 98 -5.64 -7.06 8.32
CA ILE A 98 -5.89 -7.23 6.88
C ILE A 98 -7.39 -7.18 6.58
N ASP A 99 -8.21 -7.80 7.44
CA ASP A 99 -9.66 -7.78 7.32
C ASP A 99 -10.21 -6.35 7.41
N ALA A 100 -9.79 -5.59 8.42
CA ALA A 100 -10.21 -4.20 8.58
C ALA A 100 -9.81 -3.30 7.39
N ILE A 101 -8.63 -3.53 6.80
CA ILE A 101 -8.20 -2.81 5.59
C ILE A 101 -9.05 -3.24 4.38
N ALA A 102 -9.29 -4.54 4.20
CA ALA A 102 -10.07 -5.06 3.09
C ALA A 102 -11.55 -4.62 3.16
N ASP A 103 -12.10 -4.49 4.36
CA ASP A 103 -13.49 -4.09 4.60
C ASP A 103 -13.75 -2.59 4.37
N LEU A 104 -12.71 -1.78 4.17
CA LEU A 104 -12.90 -0.37 3.81
C LEU A 104 -13.67 -0.27 2.48
N PRO A 105 -14.69 0.58 2.38
CA PRO A 105 -15.59 0.65 1.23
C PRO A 105 -14.98 1.39 0.02
N ILE A 106 -13.72 1.14 -0.29
CA ILE A 106 -12.94 1.84 -1.31
C ILE A 106 -13.51 1.60 -2.72
N ALA A 107 -14.11 0.44 -2.95
CA ALA A 107 -14.78 0.14 -4.21
C ALA A 107 -15.87 1.16 -4.59
N GLN A 108 -16.48 1.84 -3.59
CA GLN A 108 -17.50 2.87 -3.80
C GLN A 108 -16.90 4.22 -4.21
N LEU A 109 -15.62 4.45 -3.97
CA LEU A 109 -14.90 5.68 -4.31
C LEU A 109 -14.15 5.58 -5.63
N ALA A 110 -13.87 4.37 -6.10
CA ALA A 110 -13.16 4.15 -7.36
C ALA A 110 -14.06 4.43 -8.57
N ALA A 111 -13.53 5.10 -9.58
CA ALA A 111 -14.14 5.22 -10.90
C ALA A 111 -14.21 3.84 -11.59
N ASP A 112 -15.05 3.71 -12.64
CA ASP A 112 -15.15 2.48 -13.43
C ASP A 112 -13.84 2.15 -14.16
N GLU A 113 -13.09 3.17 -14.53
CA GLU A 113 -11.73 3.09 -15.07
C GLU A 113 -10.79 3.71 -14.03
N ALA A 114 -10.02 2.88 -13.30
CA ALA A 114 -9.19 3.37 -12.22
C ALA A 114 -7.92 2.55 -12.00
N HIS A 115 -6.87 3.22 -11.48
CA HIS A 115 -5.65 2.62 -10.96
C HIS A 115 -5.64 2.64 -9.42
N LEU A 116 -5.23 1.55 -8.82
CA LEU A 116 -4.86 1.46 -7.41
C LEU A 116 -3.35 1.25 -7.30
N HIS A 117 -2.69 2.12 -6.54
CA HIS A 117 -1.29 1.97 -6.15
C HIS A 117 -1.22 1.65 -4.66
N LEU A 118 -0.96 0.40 -4.31
CA LEU A 118 -1.00 -0.11 -2.94
C LEU A 118 0.40 -0.47 -2.45
N TRP A 119 0.88 0.21 -1.40
CA TRP A 119 2.11 -0.16 -0.73
C TRP A 119 1.96 -1.43 0.09
N THR A 120 2.95 -2.28 -0.04
CA THR A 120 3.08 -3.46 0.81
C THR A 120 4.56 -3.81 1.04
N THR A 121 4.80 -4.59 2.08
CA THR A 121 6.11 -5.17 2.37
C THR A 121 6.12 -6.65 2.01
N ASN A 122 7.31 -7.25 2.01
CA ASN A 122 7.47 -8.68 1.78
C ASN A 122 6.60 -9.56 2.71
N ALA A 123 6.33 -9.08 3.93
CA ALA A 123 5.55 -9.82 4.91
C ALA A 123 4.05 -9.91 4.58
N PHE A 124 3.54 -8.98 3.77
CA PHE A 124 2.11 -8.88 3.43
C PHE A 124 1.83 -8.97 1.93
N LEU A 125 2.81 -9.44 1.15
CA LEU A 125 2.71 -9.45 -0.31
C LEU A 125 1.50 -10.26 -0.81
N PHE A 126 1.23 -11.39 -0.18
CA PHE A 126 0.11 -12.25 -0.54
C PHE A 126 -1.23 -11.73 -0.03
N GLU A 127 -1.22 -11.15 1.16
CA GLU A 127 -2.41 -10.55 1.76
C GLU A 127 -2.85 -9.27 1.05
N ALA A 128 -1.90 -8.53 0.47
CA ALA A 128 -2.18 -7.32 -0.29
C ALA A 128 -3.04 -7.60 -1.54
N GLU A 129 -2.92 -8.76 -2.17
CA GLU A 129 -3.79 -9.16 -3.28
C GLU A 129 -5.25 -9.29 -2.84
N ARG A 130 -5.49 -9.80 -1.64
CA ARG A 130 -6.85 -9.87 -1.07
C ARG A 130 -7.46 -8.47 -0.91
N VAL A 131 -6.68 -7.50 -0.44
CA VAL A 131 -7.12 -6.09 -0.32
C VAL A 131 -7.44 -5.51 -1.71
N ILE A 132 -6.56 -5.72 -2.69
CA ILE A 132 -6.78 -5.28 -4.08
C ILE A 132 -8.11 -5.81 -4.62
N LYS A 133 -8.39 -7.11 -4.43
CA LYS A 133 -9.64 -7.75 -4.87
C LYS A 133 -10.86 -7.21 -4.12
N ALA A 134 -10.77 -7.05 -2.80
CA ALA A 134 -11.86 -6.54 -1.96
C ALA A 134 -12.25 -5.11 -2.36
N TRP A 135 -11.28 -4.29 -2.76
CA TRP A 135 -11.51 -2.92 -3.24
C TRP A 135 -11.97 -2.85 -4.71
N GLY A 136 -12.19 -4.01 -5.36
CA GLY A 136 -12.74 -4.08 -6.72
C GLY A 136 -11.73 -3.88 -7.83
N PHE A 137 -10.44 -4.16 -7.57
CA PHE A 137 -9.36 -4.08 -8.56
C PHE A 137 -8.81 -5.46 -8.89
N THR A 138 -8.14 -5.56 -10.03
CA THR A 138 -7.36 -6.72 -10.44
C THR A 138 -5.88 -6.37 -10.44
N TYR A 139 -5.06 -7.14 -9.73
CA TYR A 139 -3.60 -6.97 -9.77
C TYR A 139 -3.06 -7.10 -11.19
N LYS A 140 -2.14 -6.23 -11.58
CA LYS A 140 -1.53 -6.22 -12.91
C LYS A 140 -0.01 -6.22 -12.90
N SER A 141 0.60 -5.49 -11.97
CA SER A 141 2.06 -5.32 -11.94
C SER A 141 2.51 -4.79 -10.59
N CYS A 142 3.81 -4.72 -10.37
CA CYS A 142 4.37 -4.02 -9.22
C CYS A 142 5.56 -3.14 -9.62
N LEU A 143 5.78 -2.08 -8.84
CA LEU A 143 6.99 -1.30 -8.82
C LEU A 143 7.73 -1.58 -7.52
N VAL A 144 9.05 -1.79 -7.60
CA VAL A 144 9.88 -2.07 -6.43
C VAL A 144 10.63 -0.82 -6.01
N TRP A 145 10.41 -0.36 -4.79
CA TRP A 145 11.27 0.65 -4.18
C TRP A 145 12.52 -0.04 -3.62
N ILE A 146 13.68 0.25 -4.20
CA ILE A 146 14.98 -0.22 -3.73
C ILE A 146 15.55 0.85 -2.78
N LYS A 147 15.87 0.43 -1.56
CA LYS A 147 16.43 1.28 -0.51
C LYS A 147 17.94 1.06 -0.43
N PRO A 148 18.76 2.11 -0.33
CA PRO A 148 20.20 1.95 -0.12
C PRO A 148 20.52 1.34 1.25
N GLN A 149 19.68 1.61 2.26
CA GLN A 149 19.88 1.13 3.62
C GLN A 149 19.32 -0.28 3.80
N ILE A 150 20.10 -1.13 4.44
CA ILE A 150 19.71 -2.49 4.81
C ILE A 150 18.74 -2.45 5.97
N GLY A 151 17.58 -3.10 5.83
CA GLY A 151 16.59 -3.27 6.91
C GLY A 151 16.83 -4.51 7.76
N ASN A 152 16.00 -4.68 8.77
CA ASN A 152 15.96 -5.90 9.57
C ASN A 152 15.27 -7.04 8.81
N GLY A 153 15.65 -8.27 9.10
CA GLY A 153 15.01 -9.47 8.54
C GLY A 153 15.60 -10.72 9.17
N ASN A 154 14.77 -11.75 9.34
CA ASN A 154 15.18 -13.01 9.96
C ASN A 154 16.04 -13.87 9.03
N TYR A 155 15.85 -13.75 7.72
CA TYR A 155 16.60 -14.47 6.69
C TYR A 155 17.37 -13.48 5.82
N TRP A 156 16.68 -12.85 4.86
CA TRP A 156 17.27 -11.82 4.01
C TRP A 156 17.14 -10.45 4.67
N ARG A 157 18.17 -9.62 4.58
CA ARG A 157 18.10 -8.22 4.98
C ARG A 157 17.25 -7.45 3.99
N VAL A 158 16.06 -7.03 4.41
CA VAL A 158 15.09 -6.38 3.52
C VAL A 158 15.56 -4.97 3.17
N SER A 159 15.76 -4.72 1.88
CA SER A 159 16.16 -3.42 1.33
C SER A 159 15.20 -2.92 0.26
N HIS A 160 13.94 -3.36 0.29
CA HIS A 160 12.94 -2.96 -0.70
C HIS A 160 11.52 -2.97 -0.09
N GLU A 161 10.61 -2.29 -0.77
CA GLU A 161 9.16 -2.40 -0.60
C GLU A 161 8.49 -2.47 -1.98
N PHE A 162 7.23 -2.89 -2.00
CA PHE A 162 6.46 -3.05 -3.22
C PHE A 162 5.33 -2.03 -3.30
N LEU A 163 5.18 -1.40 -4.46
CA LEU A 163 4.01 -0.63 -4.84
C LEU A 163 3.24 -1.43 -5.88
N LEU A 164 2.17 -2.08 -5.45
CA LEU A 164 1.36 -2.95 -6.31
C LEU A 164 0.40 -2.11 -7.15
N LEU A 165 0.27 -2.45 -8.44
CA LEU A 165 -0.70 -1.85 -9.34
C LEU A 165 -1.92 -2.76 -9.46
N GLY A 166 -3.06 -2.26 -8.97
CA GLY A 166 -4.38 -2.78 -9.29
C GLY A 166 -5.05 -1.95 -10.39
N VAL A 167 -5.79 -2.60 -11.27
CA VAL A 167 -6.55 -1.92 -12.34
C VAL A 167 -8.02 -2.32 -12.24
N ARG A 168 -8.89 -1.33 -12.33
CA ARG A 168 -10.33 -1.50 -12.53
C ARG A 168 -10.67 -1.03 -13.95
N GLY A 169 -11.51 -1.78 -14.67
CA GLY A 169 -11.77 -1.55 -16.08
C GLY A 169 -10.57 -1.85 -16.97
N ASN A 170 -10.34 -1.01 -18.00
CA ASN A 170 -9.29 -1.21 -19.00
C ASN A 170 -8.26 -0.05 -19.03
N LEU A 171 -8.16 0.70 -17.95
CA LEU A 171 -7.24 1.84 -17.88
C LEU A 171 -5.79 1.39 -18.05
N THR A 172 -5.06 2.07 -18.92
CA THR A 172 -3.64 1.78 -19.19
C THR A 172 -2.77 3.00 -18.92
N PHE A 173 -1.49 2.79 -18.65
CA PHE A 173 -0.55 3.89 -18.51
C PHE A 173 -0.36 4.62 -19.85
N PRO A 174 -0.43 5.95 -19.87
CA PRO A 174 -0.10 6.75 -21.05
C PRO A 174 1.39 6.66 -21.41
N ASP A 175 2.25 6.55 -20.39
CA ASP A 175 3.70 6.38 -20.53
C ASP A 175 4.11 4.97 -20.08
N ARG A 176 4.50 4.12 -21.04
CA ARG A 176 4.94 2.73 -20.82
C ARG A 176 6.45 2.58 -20.73
N THR A 177 7.19 3.68 -20.65
CA THR A 177 8.66 3.67 -20.57
C THR A 177 9.18 3.59 -19.14
N GLN A 178 8.30 3.68 -18.15
CA GLN A 178 8.67 3.66 -16.74
C GLN A 178 9.17 2.28 -16.33
N GLN A 179 10.30 2.25 -15.63
CA GLN A 179 10.87 1.02 -15.10
C GLN A 179 10.03 0.52 -13.90
N SER A 180 10.01 -0.80 -13.70
CA SER A 180 9.32 -1.43 -12.57
C SER A 180 10.10 -1.39 -11.25
N TRP A 181 11.11 -0.56 -11.15
CA TRP A 181 11.85 -0.31 -9.92
C TRP A 181 12.33 1.14 -9.87
N LEU A 182 12.51 1.64 -8.63
CA LEU A 182 13.05 2.96 -8.38
C LEU A 182 13.97 2.89 -7.17
N PHE A 183 15.14 3.52 -7.29
CA PHE A 183 16.09 3.69 -6.20
C PHE A 183 15.84 5.03 -5.52
N ALA A 184 15.54 5.02 -4.22
CA ALA A 184 15.33 6.24 -3.44
C ALA A 184 15.70 6.04 -1.98
N ASP A 185 16.22 7.08 -1.35
CA ASP A 185 16.51 7.09 0.08
C ASP A 185 15.22 7.02 0.92
N ARG A 186 15.36 6.54 2.15
CA ARG A 186 14.27 6.58 3.12
C ARG A 186 14.08 8.03 3.58
N GLY A 187 12.83 8.48 3.57
CA GLY A 187 12.44 9.72 4.24
C GLY A 187 12.46 9.58 5.78
N ARG A 188 12.24 10.69 6.47
CA ARG A 188 12.05 10.69 7.93
C ARG A 188 10.76 9.94 8.29
N HIS A 189 10.72 9.25 9.42
CA HIS A 189 9.52 8.63 10.02
C HIS A 189 8.70 7.72 9.09
N SER A 190 9.35 6.84 8.32
CA SER A 190 8.68 5.88 7.40
C SER A 190 7.83 6.52 6.30
N ALA A 191 7.97 7.81 6.02
CA ALA A 191 7.31 8.46 4.90
C ALA A 191 7.82 7.87 3.57
N LYS A 192 6.90 7.66 2.63
CA LYS A 192 7.26 7.24 1.28
C LYS A 192 7.87 8.43 0.55
N PRO A 193 9.00 8.26 -0.18
CA PRO A 193 9.62 9.34 -0.95
C PRO A 193 8.62 9.98 -1.93
N SER A 194 8.61 11.31 -2.01
CA SER A 194 7.70 12.09 -2.86
C SER A 194 7.80 11.74 -4.35
N VAL A 195 8.95 11.23 -4.77
CA VAL A 195 9.18 10.77 -6.15
C VAL A 195 8.17 9.70 -6.61
N PHE A 196 7.64 8.86 -5.69
CA PHE A 196 6.62 7.87 -6.03
C PHE A 196 5.28 8.54 -6.33
N ARG A 197 4.86 9.56 -5.57
CA ARG A 197 3.65 10.32 -5.87
C ARG A 197 3.76 11.01 -7.23
N LYS A 198 4.89 11.66 -7.52
CA LYS A 198 5.17 12.28 -8.83
C LYS A 198 5.12 11.26 -9.98
N LEU A 199 5.64 10.05 -9.75
CA LEU A 199 5.57 8.98 -10.74
C LEU A 199 4.12 8.52 -10.96
N ILE A 200 3.33 8.36 -9.91
CA ILE A 200 1.90 8.02 -10.01
C ILE A 200 1.14 9.11 -10.79
N GLU A 201 1.41 10.38 -10.52
CA GLU A 201 0.81 11.51 -11.24
C GLU A 201 1.11 11.49 -12.74
N LYS A 202 2.29 11.01 -13.12
CA LYS A 202 2.71 10.89 -14.52
C LYS A 202 2.01 9.74 -15.25
N VAL A 203 1.74 8.62 -14.55
CA VAL A 203 1.22 7.40 -15.19
C VAL A 203 -0.27 7.15 -14.98
N SER A 204 -0.90 7.88 -14.07
CA SER A 204 -2.29 7.68 -13.68
C SER A 204 -3.08 9.00 -13.70
N PRO A 205 -4.33 9.02 -14.21
CA PRO A 205 -5.13 10.23 -14.35
C PRO A 205 -5.71 10.69 -13.00
N GLY A 206 -6.17 11.95 -12.95
CA GLY A 206 -7.04 12.46 -11.88
C GLY A 206 -8.52 12.17 -12.17
N PRO A 207 -9.39 12.39 -11.16
CA PRO A 207 -9.08 12.83 -9.79
C PRO A 207 -8.39 11.73 -8.95
N ARG A 208 -7.62 12.17 -7.92
CA ARG A 208 -6.75 11.30 -7.13
C ARG A 208 -7.13 11.31 -5.66
N LEU A 209 -7.11 10.14 -5.03
CA LEU A 209 -7.33 9.92 -3.59
C LEU A 209 -6.09 9.25 -2.98
N GLU A 210 -5.55 9.85 -1.92
CA GLU A 210 -4.54 9.21 -1.07
C GLU A 210 -5.18 8.74 0.23
N LEU A 211 -5.12 7.43 0.47
CA LEU A 211 -5.60 6.78 1.69
C LEU A 211 -4.47 6.62 2.69
N PHE A 212 -4.77 6.75 3.98
CA PHE A 212 -3.80 6.71 5.07
C PHE A 212 -2.74 7.82 4.93
N ALA A 213 -3.16 8.95 4.37
CA ALA A 213 -2.31 10.10 4.16
C ALA A 213 -1.79 10.66 5.48
N ARG A 214 -0.52 11.12 5.47
CA ARG A 214 0.13 11.77 6.62
C ARG A 214 0.24 13.28 6.45
N SER A 215 0.13 13.77 5.22
CA SER A 215 0.11 15.18 4.86
C SER A 215 -0.87 15.43 3.74
N GLN A 216 -1.27 16.68 3.59
CA GLN A 216 -2.03 17.11 2.41
C GLN A 216 -1.09 17.23 1.22
N ALA A 217 -1.60 16.99 0.02
CA ALA A 217 -0.87 17.17 -1.22
C ALA A 217 -1.74 17.88 -2.26
N GLU A 218 -1.16 18.83 -2.97
CA GLU A 218 -1.85 19.55 -4.03
C GLU A 218 -2.31 18.58 -5.13
N GLY A 219 -3.56 18.73 -5.58
CA GLY A 219 -4.18 17.87 -6.60
C GLY A 219 -4.61 16.47 -6.09
N TRP A 220 -4.55 16.24 -4.77
CA TRP A 220 -4.99 15.02 -4.12
C TRP A 220 -6.10 15.28 -3.09
N THR A 221 -7.13 14.47 -3.11
CA THR A 221 -7.99 14.29 -1.93
C THR A 221 -7.27 13.36 -0.98
N THR A 222 -7.22 13.68 0.31
CA THR A 222 -6.49 12.90 1.31
C THR A 222 -7.43 12.40 2.40
N TRP A 223 -7.24 11.14 2.78
CA TRP A 223 -7.91 10.52 3.94
C TRP A 223 -6.88 9.81 4.82
N GLY A 224 -6.87 10.11 6.12
CA GLY A 224 -5.96 9.51 7.09
C GLY A 224 -6.01 10.20 8.44
N ASP A 225 -5.63 9.50 9.50
CA ASP A 225 -5.71 9.96 10.90
C ASP A 225 -4.55 10.88 11.29
N GLN A 226 -3.53 11.02 10.45
CA GLN A 226 -2.28 11.71 10.77
C GLN A 226 -2.04 12.97 9.94
N ILE A 227 -3.07 13.47 9.27
CA ILE A 227 -2.94 14.66 8.44
C ILE A 227 -2.62 15.86 9.34
N GLN A 228 -1.35 16.25 9.39
CA GLN A 228 -0.92 17.52 9.96
C GLN A 228 -0.85 18.56 8.84
N PRO A 229 -1.23 19.82 9.09
CA PRO A 229 -0.94 20.90 8.14
C PRO A 229 0.59 20.98 8.01
N ASP A 230 1.11 20.83 6.79
CA ASP A 230 2.53 20.98 6.52
C ASP A 230 2.92 22.44 6.77
N LEU A 231 3.54 22.68 7.91
CA LEU A 231 4.12 23.99 8.27
C LEU A 231 5.52 24.21 7.70
N PHE A 232 6.10 23.22 6.97
CA PHE A 232 7.53 23.23 6.61
C PHE A 232 7.88 22.68 5.21
N ASP A 233 6.93 22.53 4.30
CA ASP A 233 7.22 22.02 2.93
C ASP A 233 7.92 23.08 2.03
N ASP A 234 8.10 24.32 2.50
CA ASP A 234 8.70 25.42 1.74
C ASP A 234 10.21 25.64 2.01
N LEU A 235 10.88 24.75 2.73
CA LEU A 235 12.32 24.86 2.89
C LEU A 235 13.04 24.14 1.74
N PRO A 236 13.87 24.87 0.94
CA PRO A 236 14.67 24.24 -0.11
C PRO A 236 15.63 23.23 0.51
N ASP A 237 15.76 22.09 -0.18
CA ASP A 237 16.72 21.03 0.18
C ASP A 237 18.15 21.59 0.04
N GLU A 238 18.76 22.00 1.15
CA GLU A 238 20.14 22.53 1.20
C GLU A 238 21.22 21.43 1.03
N SER A 239 20.87 20.22 0.62
CA SER A 239 21.83 19.12 0.45
C SER A 239 22.38 18.95 -0.97
N ALA A 240 22.22 19.96 -1.85
CA ALA A 240 22.82 19.98 -3.18
C ALA A 240 23.99 20.97 -3.23
N VAL A 241 25.11 20.66 -2.55
CA VAL A 241 26.46 21.23 -2.83
C VAL A 241 27.46 20.08 -2.74
#